data_3156e29a1c0de3d5e90a9f100c0eca7a
#
_entry.id   3156e29a1c0de3d5e90a9f100c0eca7a
#
_cell.length_a   1.000
_cell.length_b   1.000
_cell.length_c   1.000
_cell.angle_alpha   90.00
_cell.angle_beta   90.00
_cell.angle_gamma   90.00
#
_symmetry.space_group_name_H-M   'P 1'
#
loop_
_entity.id
_entity.type
_entity.pdbx_description
1 polymer ?
#
loop_
_entity_poly.entity_id
_entity_poly.type
_entity_poly.pdbx_seq_one_letter_code
_entity_poly.pdbx_strand_id
1 'polypeptide(L)'
;MRLDAETLMAALLHDVIEDTEFTKEDITSKFSRTVAELVDGVTKLSHSSDKEFNKAASFRKILQATLQDPRVIIIKLSDRYHNMTTLDALRPDKRARIAQETFDVFVPMARIVGMNEMADNLEHLCYQNLDLDMYNNVQEALLQTKPKRCEYQAIWENKLTALLQENALQGRIKKKNNNIELLRHFVKNDINLQELTHSHAFEIILQSI
;
A
#
# COMPACT_ATOMS: atom_id res chain seq x y z
N MET A 1 0.54 -9.05 -9.16
CA MET A 1 -0.78 -9.18 -9.84
C MET A 1 -0.56 -9.53 -11.30
N ARG A 2 -1.44 -10.34 -11.90
CA ARG A 2 -1.49 -10.49 -13.35
C ARG A 2 -2.63 -9.61 -13.84
N LEU A 3 -2.30 -8.48 -14.47
CA LEU A 3 -3.26 -7.52 -15.03
C LEU A 3 -3.39 -7.76 -16.53
N ASP A 4 -4.55 -7.42 -17.09
CA ASP A 4 -4.79 -7.47 -18.52
C ASP A 4 -4.06 -6.32 -19.26
N ALA A 5 -3.93 -6.46 -20.58
CA ALA A 5 -3.22 -5.49 -21.41
C ALA A 5 -3.86 -4.09 -21.38
N GLU A 6 -5.19 -4.01 -21.31
CA GLU A 6 -5.92 -2.73 -21.28
C GLU A 6 -5.65 -1.97 -19.98
N THR A 7 -5.57 -2.68 -18.83
CA THR A 7 -5.18 -2.06 -17.55
C THR A 7 -3.76 -1.51 -17.58
N LEU A 8 -2.82 -2.25 -18.20
CA LEU A 8 -1.43 -1.79 -18.33
C LEU A 8 -1.32 -0.59 -19.26
N MET A 9 -2.03 -0.60 -20.39
CA MET A 9 -2.11 0.57 -21.30
C MET A 9 -2.70 1.79 -20.60
N ALA A 10 -3.81 1.61 -19.87
CA ALA A 10 -4.44 2.70 -19.12
C ALA A 10 -3.52 3.24 -18.02
N ALA A 11 -2.76 2.39 -17.34
CA ALA A 11 -1.77 2.83 -16.34
C ALA A 11 -0.64 3.66 -16.95
N LEU A 12 -0.18 3.34 -18.16
CA LEU A 12 0.83 4.13 -18.88
C LEU A 12 0.28 5.46 -19.42
N LEU A 13 -1.02 5.53 -19.68
CA LEU A 13 -1.69 6.70 -20.28
C LEU A 13 -2.45 7.54 -19.23
N HIS A 14 -2.36 7.22 -17.94
CA HIS A 14 -3.26 7.76 -16.91
C HIS A 14 -3.30 9.29 -16.81
N ASP A 15 -2.18 9.97 -17.08
CA ASP A 15 -2.06 11.43 -17.02
C ASP A 15 -2.20 12.11 -18.40
N VAL A 16 -2.37 11.35 -19.51
CA VAL A 16 -2.38 11.91 -20.87
C VAL A 16 -3.50 12.93 -21.08
N ILE A 17 -4.70 12.68 -20.51
CA ILE A 17 -5.82 13.62 -20.61
C ILE A 17 -5.58 14.88 -19.75
N GLU A 18 -4.84 14.77 -18.64
CA GLU A 18 -4.57 15.90 -17.74
C GLU A 18 -3.43 16.78 -18.25
N ASP A 19 -2.39 16.18 -18.80
CA ASP A 19 -1.13 16.86 -19.10
C ASP A 19 -0.96 17.22 -20.59
N THR A 20 -1.91 16.79 -21.46
CA THR A 20 -1.81 17.02 -22.91
C THR A 20 -3.13 17.47 -23.52
N GLU A 21 -3.12 17.80 -24.82
CA GLU A 21 -4.32 18.12 -25.58
C GLU A 21 -5.12 16.89 -26.05
N PHE A 22 -4.64 15.68 -25.76
CA PHE A 22 -5.36 14.45 -26.13
C PHE A 22 -6.65 14.30 -25.34
N THR A 23 -7.71 13.98 -26.10
CA THR A 23 -9.05 13.76 -25.55
C THR A 23 -9.33 12.28 -25.32
N LYS A 24 -10.42 11.99 -24.60
CA LYS A 24 -10.93 10.61 -24.43
C LYS A 24 -11.23 9.96 -25.79
N GLU A 25 -11.72 10.73 -26.73
CA GLU A 25 -12.03 10.30 -28.12
C GLU A 25 -10.75 9.88 -28.85
N ASP A 26 -9.65 10.60 -28.66
CA ASP A 26 -8.35 10.27 -29.27
C ASP A 26 -7.84 8.95 -28.71
N ILE A 27 -7.93 8.73 -27.39
CA ILE A 27 -7.53 7.45 -26.74
C ILE A 27 -8.43 6.32 -27.25
N THR A 28 -9.73 6.56 -27.36
CA THR A 28 -10.68 5.56 -27.90
C THR A 28 -10.30 5.12 -29.31
N SER A 29 -9.94 6.08 -30.17
CA SER A 29 -9.60 5.80 -31.58
C SER A 29 -8.26 5.08 -31.78
N LYS A 30 -7.27 5.37 -30.88
CA LYS A 30 -5.90 4.86 -30.98
C LYS A 30 -5.70 3.52 -30.25
N PHE A 31 -6.45 3.26 -29.20
CA PHE A 31 -6.31 2.09 -28.34
C PHE A 31 -7.62 1.29 -28.27
N SER A 32 -8.48 1.60 -27.30
CA SER A 32 -9.81 1.01 -27.19
C SER A 32 -10.72 1.89 -26.33
N ARG A 33 -12.03 1.62 -26.41
CA ARG A 33 -13.01 2.27 -25.54
C ARG A 33 -12.74 1.95 -24.05
N THR A 34 -12.38 0.72 -23.75
CA THR A 34 -12.06 0.28 -22.38
C THR A 34 -10.87 1.06 -21.80
N VAL A 35 -9.79 1.21 -22.57
CA VAL A 35 -8.62 1.99 -22.14
C VAL A 35 -9.01 3.44 -21.89
N ALA A 36 -9.79 4.05 -22.79
CA ALA A 36 -10.26 5.44 -22.65
C ALA A 36 -11.17 5.63 -21.40
N GLU A 37 -12.05 4.67 -21.11
CA GLU A 37 -12.91 4.69 -19.91
C GLU A 37 -12.10 4.55 -18.62
N LEU A 38 -11.07 3.69 -18.59
CA LEU A 38 -10.17 3.56 -17.45
C LEU A 38 -9.37 4.83 -17.19
N VAL A 39 -8.77 5.43 -18.25
CA VAL A 39 -8.01 6.69 -18.13
C VAL A 39 -8.92 7.82 -17.64
N ASP A 40 -10.09 8.01 -18.25
CA ASP A 40 -11.09 8.99 -17.82
C ASP A 40 -11.53 8.80 -16.35
N GLY A 41 -11.70 7.54 -15.92
CA GLY A 41 -12.00 7.18 -14.53
C GLY A 41 -10.90 7.62 -13.55
N VAL A 42 -9.64 7.41 -13.91
CA VAL A 42 -8.47 7.81 -13.10
C VAL A 42 -8.35 9.34 -13.06
N THR A 43 -8.46 10.02 -14.21
CA THR A 43 -8.41 11.49 -14.34
C THR A 43 -9.47 12.17 -13.48
N LYS A 44 -10.73 11.69 -13.50
CA LYS A 44 -11.81 12.24 -12.67
C LYS A 44 -11.55 12.16 -11.17
N LEU A 45 -10.69 11.23 -10.73
CA LEU A 45 -10.25 11.14 -9.33
C LEU A 45 -9.21 12.20 -8.97
N SER A 46 -8.40 12.65 -9.94
CA SER A 46 -7.35 13.67 -9.74
C SER A 46 -7.92 15.08 -9.65
N HIS A 47 -8.99 15.39 -10.38
CA HIS A 47 -9.61 16.71 -10.45
C HIS A 47 -10.47 17.06 -9.21
N SER A 48 -9.93 16.98 -8.00
CA SER A 48 -10.54 17.66 -6.86
C SER A 48 -9.89 19.04 -6.68
N SER A 49 -10.47 20.03 -7.33
CA SER A 49 -10.02 21.44 -7.31
C SER A 49 -10.26 22.16 -5.96
N ASP A 50 -10.67 21.44 -4.95
CA ASP A 50 -10.95 22.02 -3.64
C ASP A 50 -9.64 22.31 -2.90
N LYS A 51 -9.41 23.61 -2.65
CA LYS A 51 -8.25 24.12 -1.88
C LYS A 51 -8.16 23.55 -0.47
N GLU A 52 -9.23 22.98 0.04
CA GLU A 52 -9.29 22.22 1.28
C GLU A 52 -9.41 20.72 0.96
N PHE A 53 -8.44 19.95 1.43
CA PHE A 53 -8.46 18.51 1.35
C PHE A 53 -9.67 17.97 2.13
N ASN A 54 -10.69 17.49 1.39
CA ASN A 54 -11.85 16.84 2.00
C ASN A 54 -11.73 15.32 1.88
N LYS A 55 -11.23 14.71 2.93
CA LYS A 55 -11.02 13.26 3.06
C LYS A 55 -12.27 12.45 2.66
N ALA A 56 -13.44 12.84 3.13
CA ALA A 56 -14.69 12.12 2.86
C ALA A 56 -15.11 12.23 1.39
N ALA A 57 -14.95 13.40 0.77
CA ALA A 57 -15.25 13.59 -0.64
C ALA A 57 -14.31 12.80 -1.55
N SER A 58 -13.01 12.82 -1.26
CA SER A 58 -12.01 12.03 -1.99
C SER A 58 -12.30 10.54 -1.89
N PHE A 59 -12.57 10.05 -0.69
CA PHE A 59 -12.92 8.65 -0.45
C PHE A 59 -14.19 8.23 -1.21
N ARG A 60 -15.23 9.06 -1.20
CA ARG A 60 -16.48 8.80 -1.94
C ARG A 60 -16.25 8.71 -3.45
N LYS A 61 -15.48 9.64 -4.03
CA LYS A 61 -15.14 9.63 -5.47
C LYS A 61 -14.43 8.33 -5.86
N ILE A 62 -13.41 7.95 -5.09
CA ILE A 62 -12.64 6.73 -5.34
C ILE A 62 -13.55 5.50 -5.27
N LEU A 63 -14.41 5.39 -4.25
CA LEU A 63 -15.38 4.30 -4.15
C LEU A 63 -16.33 4.25 -5.35
N GLN A 64 -16.87 5.37 -5.77
CA GLN A 64 -17.77 5.41 -6.93
C GLN A 64 -17.10 4.93 -8.22
N ALA A 65 -15.86 5.36 -8.47
CA ALA A 65 -15.09 4.91 -9.62
C ALA A 65 -14.77 3.40 -9.55
N THR A 66 -14.40 2.92 -8.35
CA THR A 66 -14.10 1.50 -8.10
C THR A 66 -15.33 0.60 -8.32
N LEU A 67 -16.53 1.10 -8.01
CA LEU A 67 -17.78 0.37 -8.26
C LEU A 67 -18.11 0.27 -9.76
N GLN A 68 -17.65 1.21 -10.57
CA GLN A 68 -17.82 1.16 -12.03
C GLN A 68 -16.82 0.19 -12.67
N ASP A 69 -15.53 0.34 -12.33
CA ASP A 69 -14.47 -0.58 -12.75
C ASP A 69 -13.37 -0.65 -11.68
N PRO A 70 -13.17 -1.82 -11.03
CA PRO A 70 -12.17 -1.96 -9.96
C PRO A 70 -10.71 -1.77 -10.45
N ARG A 71 -10.45 -1.80 -11.76
CA ARG A 71 -9.13 -1.54 -12.33
C ARG A 71 -8.69 -0.08 -12.11
N VAL A 72 -9.65 0.85 -12.03
CA VAL A 72 -9.38 2.28 -11.78
C VAL A 72 -8.65 2.48 -10.46
N ILE A 73 -9.06 1.80 -9.38
CA ILE A 73 -8.38 1.94 -8.09
C ILE A 73 -6.99 1.30 -8.10
N ILE A 74 -6.80 0.21 -8.85
CA ILE A 74 -5.49 -0.43 -8.98
C ILE A 74 -4.50 0.52 -9.65
N ILE A 75 -4.92 1.17 -10.74
CA ILE A 75 -4.10 2.17 -11.45
C ILE A 75 -3.79 3.34 -10.51
N LYS A 76 -4.79 3.88 -9.84
CA LYS A 76 -4.61 5.05 -8.95
C LYS A 76 -3.74 4.76 -7.73
N LEU A 77 -3.82 3.58 -7.15
CA LEU A 77 -2.93 3.16 -6.07
C LEU A 77 -1.49 2.97 -6.56
N SER A 78 -1.30 2.46 -7.78
CA SER A 78 0.02 2.29 -8.38
C SER A 78 0.67 3.65 -8.70
N ASP A 79 -0.09 4.59 -9.25
CA ASP A 79 0.32 5.97 -9.46
C ASP A 79 0.69 6.64 -8.11
N ARG A 80 -0.16 6.54 -7.11
CA ARG A 80 0.11 7.11 -5.79
C ARG A 80 1.37 6.51 -5.15
N TYR A 81 1.57 5.20 -5.29
CA TYR A 81 2.78 4.54 -4.81
C TYR A 81 4.03 5.07 -5.50
N HIS A 82 4.01 5.20 -6.83
CA HIS A 82 5.11 5.79 -7.58
C HIS A 82 5.40 7.23 -7.13
N ASN A 83 4.35 8.06 -7.00
CA ASN A 83 4.48 9.44 -6.53
C ASN A 83 5.08 9.50 -5.11
N MET A 84 4.71 8.59 -4.22
CA MET A 84 5.28 8.50 -2.87
C MET A 84 6.76 8.12 -2.86
N THR A 85 7.23 7.31 -3.82
CA THR A 85 8.66 6.95 -3.92
C THR A 85 9.53 8.07 -4.47
N THR A 86 8.95 9.11 -5.05
CA THR A 86 9.66 10.25 -5.67
C THR A 86 9.44 11.56 -4.93
N LEU A 87 8.88 11.55 -3.73
CA LEU A 87 8.57 12.75 -2.95
C LEU A 87 9.77 13.61 -2.59
N ASP A 88 10.97 13.03 -2.54
CA ASP A 88 12.20 13.72 -2.14
C ASP A 88 12.54 14.94 -3.02
N ALA A 89 12.05 14.94 -4.26
CA ALA A 89 12.19 16.08 -5.18
C ALA A 89 11.33 17.30 -4.78
N LEU A 90 10.37 17.14 -3.86
CA LEU A 90 9.44 18.19 -3.48
C LEU A 90 9.88 18.88 -2.18
N ARG A 91 9.37 20.13 -1.97
CA ARG A 91 9.57 20.87 -0.72
C ARG A 91 8.93 20.12 0.47
N PRO A 92 9.49 20.24 1.70
CA PRO A 92 9.04 19.52 2.88
C PRO A 92 7.55 19.68 3.20
N ASP A 93 7.01 20.91 3.08
CA ASP A 93 5.60 21.21 3.30
C ASP A 93 4.67 20.45 2.34
N LYS A 94 5.06 20.36 1.07
CA LYS A 94 4.32 19.63 0.05
C LYS A 94 4.43 18.12 0.25
N ARG A 95 5.60 17.61 0.64
CA ARG A 95 5.81 16.20 0.98
C ARG A 95 4.90 15.76 2.12
N ALA A 96 4.92 16.49 3.23
CA ALA A 96 4.11 16.19 4.40
C ALA A 96 2.60 16.17 4.07
N ARG A 97 2.13 17.14 3.27
CA ARG A 97 0.72 17.19 2.84
C ARG A 97 0.34 15.96 2.01
N ILE A 98 1.17 15.57 1.02
CA ILE A 98 0.91 14.42 0.17
C ILE A 98 0.97 13.11 0.98
N ALA A 99 1.94 13.00 1.90
CA ALA A 99 2.04 11.85 2.79
C ALA A 99 0.82 11.73 3.72
N GLN A 100 0.32 12.85 4.28
CA GLN A 100 -0.88 12.86 5.11
C GLN A 100 -2.13 12.46 4.31
N GLU A 101 -2.30 13.00 3.10
CA GLU A 101 -3.39 12.61 2.21
C GLU A 101 -3.35 11.11 1.90
N THR A 102 -2.15 10.59 1.60
CA THR A 102 -1.95 9.18 1.29
C THR A 102 -2.30 8.30 2.49
N PHE A 103 -1.84 8.67 3.67
CA PHE A 103 -2.13 7.97 4.91
C PHE A 103 -3.63 7.94 5.22
N ASP A 104 -4.31 9.06 5.01
CA ASP A 104 -5.70 9.25 5.39
C ASP A 104 -6.70 8.62 4.41
N VAL A 105 -6.36 8.52 3.13
CA VAL A 105 -7.28 8.07 2.08
C VAL A 105 -6.80 6.81 1.38
N PHE A 106 -5.58 6.81 0.84
CA PHE A 106 -5.12 5.74 -0.04
C PHE A 106 -4.73 4.47 0.72
N VAL A 107 -4.14 4.58 1.90
CA VAL A 107 -3.83 3.42 2.76
C VAL A 107 -5.10 2.66 3.17
N PRO A 108 -6.15 3.30 3.71
CA PRO A 108 -7.42 2.62 4.01
C PRO A 108 -8.08 2.03 2.76
N MET A 109 -8.04 2.74 1.63
CA MET A 109 -8.61 2.24 0.37
C MET A 109 -7.92 0.96 -0.11
N ALA A 110 -6.59 0.93 -0.10
CA ALA A 110 -5.83 -0.25 -0.48
C ALA A 110 -6.21 -1.46 0.41
N ARG A 111 -6.45 -1.25 1.70
CA ARG A 111 -6.92 -2.31 2.62
C ARG A 111 -8.32 -2.80 2.29
N ILE A 112 -9.26 -1.89 2.01
CA ILE A 112 -10.65 -2.24 1.67
C ILE A 112 -10.72 -3.10 0.40
N VAL A 113 -9.88 -2.79 -0.60
CA VAL A 113 -9.83 -3.59 -1.84
C VAL A 113 -8.92 -4.83 -1.73
N GLY A 114 -8.40 -5.14 -0.54
CA GLY A 114 -7.59 -6.32 -0.26
C GLY A 114 -6.14 -6.23 -0.72
N MET A 115 -5.66 -5.06 -1.15
CA MET A 115 -4.26 -4.81 -1.56
C MET A 115 -3.37 -4.52 -0.35
N ASN A 116 -3.31 -5.47 0.60
CA ASN A 116 -2.65 -5.26 1.89
C ASN A 116 -1.17 -4.94 1.77
N GLU A 117 -0.44 -5.60 0.86
CA GLU A 117 0.98 -5.31 0.63
C GLU A 117 1.19 -3.88 0.12
N MET A 118 0.33 -3.40 -0.80
CA MET A 118 0.36 -2.02 -1.27
C MET A 118 0.05 -1.04 -0.15
N ALA A 119 -0.95 -1.34 0.68
CA ALA A 119 -1.29 -0.54 1.85
C ALA A 119 -0.12 -0.42 2.83
N ASP A 120 0.57 -1.53 3.12
CA ASP A 120 1.73 -1.56 4.01
C ASP A 120 2.90 -0.75 3.44
N ASN A 121 3.15 -0.84 2.13
CA ASN A 121 4.19 -0.08 1.46
C ASN A 121 3.89 1.44 1.45
N LEU A 122 2.64 1.81 1.14
CA LEU A 122 2.21 3.22 1.19
C LEU A 122 2.33 3.78 2.61
N GLU A 123 1.88 3.04 3.61
CA GLU A 123 1.94 3.46 5.02
C GLU A 123 3.38 3.64 5.49
N HIS A 124 4.28 2.75 5.09
CA HIS A 124 5.71 2.87 5.36
C HIS A 124 6.30 4.18 4.81
N LEU A 125 6.00 4.50 3.54
CA LEU A 125 6.42 5.75 2.91
C LEU A 125 5.78 6.99 3.57
N CYS A 126 4.55 6.88 4.07
CA CYS A 126 3.90 7.96 4.82
C CYS A 126 4.66 8.27 6.11
N TYR A 127 4.97 7.26 6.94
CA TYR A 127 5.74 7.48 8.17
C TYR A 127 7.11 8.09 7.91
N GLN A 128 7.80 7.65 6.87
CA GLN A 128 9.10 8.21 6.47
C GLN A 128 9.03 9.70 6.13
N ASN A 129 7.90 10.17 5.59
CA ASN A 129 7.73 11.56 5.16
C ASN A 129 7.01 12.44 6.18
N LEU A 130 6.29 11.87 7.16
CA LEU A 130 5.56 12.61 8.19
C LEU A 130 6.41 12.88 9.42
N ASP A 131 7.21 11.89 9.86
CA ASP A 131 8.09 12.01 11.02
C ASP A 131 9.35 11.16 10.81
N LEU A 132 10.35 11.77 10.18
CA LEU A 132 11.59 11.10 9.83
C LEU A 132 12.40 10.68 11.07
N ASP A 133 12.37 11.49 12.13
CA ASP A 133 13.14 11.22 13.35
C ASP A 133 12.54 10.01 14.08
N MET A 134 11.24 9.97 14.25
CA MET A 134 10.53 8.82 14.80
C MET A 134 10.76 7.59 13.94
N TYR A 135 10.63 7.71 12.62
CA TYR A 135 10.86 6.62 11.68
C TYR A 135 12.28 6.03 11.83
N ASN A 136 13.31 6.88 11.86
CA ASN A 136 14.72 6.46 12.00
C ASN A 136 14.96 5.76 13.35
N ASN A 137 14.41 6.29 14.44
CA ASN A 137 14.50 5.68 15.78
C ASN A 137 13.91 4.26 15.78
N VAL A 138 12.74 4.07 15.14
CA VAL A 138 12.14 2.74 15.04
C VAL A 138 12.96 1.80 14.17
N GLN A 139 13.51 2.28 13.04
CA GLN A 139 14.37 1.47 12.17
C GLN A 139 15.64 1.01 12.92
N GLU A 140 16.27 1.90 13.67
CA GLU A 140 17.43 1.55 14.49
C GLU A 140 17.07 0.50 15.56
N ALA A 141 15.95 0.66 16.24
CA ALA A 141 15.44 -0.28 17.21
C ALA A 141 15.18 -1.67 16.60
N LEU A 142 14.58 -1.70 15.39
CA LEU A 142 14.35 -2.94 14.66
C LEU A 142 15.66 -3.63 14.25
N LEU A 143 16.70 -2.87 13.90
CA LEU A 143 18.01 -3.41 13.58
C LEU A 143 18.70 -3.99 14.83
N GLN A 144 18.69 -3.28 15.95
CA GLN A 144 19.28 -3.73 17.20
C GLN A 144 18.62 -5.00 17.76
N THR A 145 17.31 -5.14 17.59
CA THR A 145 16.55 -6.30 18.08
C THR A 145 16.53 -7.49 17.09
N LYS A 146 17.00 -7.29 15.85
CA LYS A 146 16.96 -8.31 14.79
C LYS A 146 17.53 -9.67 15.18
N PRO A 147 18.71 -9.79 15.84
CA PRO A 147 19.26 -11.11 16.19
C PRO A 147 18.33 -11.90 17.10
N LYS A 148 17.83 -11.27 18.17
CA LYS A 148 16.89 -11.89 19.11
C LYS A 148 15.56 -12.25 18.42
N ARG A 149 15.06 -11.38 17.59
CA ARG A 149 13.84 -11.64 16.78
C ARG A 149 14.01 -12.85 15.88
N CYS A 150 15.17 -13.00 15.22
CA CYS A 150 15.45 -14.17 14.37
C CYS A 150 15.48 -15.47 15.20
N GLU A 151 16.06 -15.44 16.40
CA GLU A 151 16.09 -16.58 17.30
C GLU A 151 14.68 -17.01 17.74
N TYR A 152 13.87 -16.08 18.23
CA TYR A 152 12.46 -16.35 18.58
C TYR A 152 11.65 -16.84 17.38
N GLN A 153 11.88 -16.28 16.23
CA GLN A 153 11.22 -16.69 14.98
C GLN A 153 11.52 -18.15 14.63
N ALA A 154 12.78 -18.58 14.79
CA ALA A 154 13.17 -19.97 14.55
C ALA A 154 12.52 -20.93 15.56
N ILE A 155 12.44 -20.53 16.84
CA ILE A 155 11.77 -21.33 17.89
C ILE A 155 10.28 -21.54 17.54
N TRP A 156 9.58 -20.47 17.14
CA TRP A 156 8.17 -20.57 16.79
C TRP A 156 7.93 -21.35 15.49
N GLU A 157 8.79 -21.20 14.50
CA GLU A 157 8.71 -21.98 13.25
C GLU A 157 8.83 -23.48 13.53
N ASN A 158 9.78 -23.88 14.38
CA ASN A 158 9.94 -25.27 14.79
C ASN A 158 8.70 -25.80 15.54
N LYS A 159 8.15 -25.01 16.48
CA LYS A 159 6.92 -25.37 17.19
C LYS A 159 5.72 -25.54 16.26
N LEU A 160 5.53 -24.61 15.34
CA LEU A 160 4.43 -24.67 14.37
C LEU A 160 4.59 -25.87 13.41
N THR A 161 5.83 -26.18 13.02
CA THR A 161 6.13 -27.35 12.18
C THR A 161 5.78 -28.65 12.93
N ALA A 162 6.18 -28.76 14.20
CA ALA A 162 5.84 -29.92 15.01
C ALA A 162 4.32 -30.08 15.19
N LEU A 163 3.59 -29.00 15.45
CA LEU A 163 2.13 -29.02 15.56
C LEU A 163 1.44 -29.48 14.26
N LEU A 164 1.93 -29.06 13.10
CA LEU A 164 1.40 -29.53 11.82
C LEU A 164 1.62 -31.04 11.64
N GLN A 165 2.81 -31.55 11.99
CA GLN A 165 3.14 -32.96 11.91
C GLN A 165 2.30 -33.82 12.88
N GLU A 166 2.17 -33.38 14.15
CA GLU A 166 1.36 -34.06 15.17
C GLU A 166 -0.12 -34.19 14.75
N ASN A 167 -0.65 -33.22 14.01
CA ASN A 167 -2.03 -33.23 13.54
C ASN A 167 -2.19 -33.78 12.11
N ALA A 168 -1.15 -34.41 11.53
CA ALA A 168 -1.11 -34.93 10.17
C ALA A 168 -1.55 -33.91 9.09
N LEU A 169 -1.30 -32.61 9.32
CA LEU A 169 -1.63 -31.54 8.42
C LEU A 169 -0.45 -31.27 7.47
N GLN A 170 -0.74 -31.29 6.18
CA GLN A 170 0.24 -30.86 5.17
C GLN A 170 0.10 -29.35 4.93
N GLY A 171 1.16 -28.61 5.24
CA GLY A 171 1.15 -27.17 5.07
C GLY A 171 2.55 -26.58 4.99
N ARG A 172 2.61 -25.33 4.54
CA ARG A 172 3.84 -24.54 4.49
C ARG A 172 3.72 -23.34 5.41
N ILE A 173 4.73 -23.13 6.24
CA ILE A 173 4.85 -21.96 7.10
C ILE A 173 5.62 -20.88 6.34
N LYS A 174 5.05 -19.70 6.24
CA LYS A 174 5.66 -18.52 5.65
C LYS A 174 5.83 -17.44 6.73
N LYS A 175 7.04 -16.94 6.88
CA LYS A 175 7.30 -15.79 7.76
C LYS A 175 6.68 -14.54 7.13
N LYS A 176 5.86 -13.82 7.88
CA LYS A 176 5.30 -12.54 7.45
C LYS A 176 6.18 -11.41 7.96
N ASN A 177 6.48 -10.45 7.10
CA ASN A 177 7.13 -9.21 7.54
C ASN A 177 6.09 -8.37 8.29
N ASN A 178 6.31 -8.14 9.59
CA ASN A 178 5.43 -7.36 10.44
C ASN A 178 6.02 -6.00 10.86
N ASN A 179 7.05 -5.53 10.14
CA ASN A 179 7.72 -4.26 10.48
C ASN A 179 6.74 -3.07 10.50
N ILE A 180 5.75 -3.05 9.59
CA ILE A 180 4.75 -1.99 9.58
C ILE A 180 3.80 -2.06 10.78
N GLU A 181 3.45 -3.26 11.26
CA GLU A 181 2.65 -3.43 12.47
C GLU A 181 3.42 -2.95 13.70
N LEU A 182 4.71 -3.24 13.77
CA LEU A 182 5.59 -2.75 14.83
C LEU A 182 5.68 -1.22 14.82
N LEU A 183 5.79 -0.63 13.63
CA LEU A 183 5.81 0.81 13.44
C LEU A 183 4.49 1.46 13.90
N ARG A 184 3.34 0.87 13.57
CA ARG A 184 2.02 1.31 14.05
C ARG A 184 1.90 1.25 15.58
N HIS A 185 2.37 0.16 16.17
CA HIS A 185 2.35 0.00 17.62
C HIS A 185 3.22 1.05 18.29
N PHE A 186 4.41 1.31 17.76
CA PHE A 186 5.31 2.32 18.27
C PHE A 186 4.68 3.73 18.24
N VAL A 187 4.08 4.09 17.11
CA VAL A 187 3.40 5.38 16.94
C VAL A 187 2.21 5.57 17.89
N LYS A 188 1.48 4.48 18.19
CA LYS A 188 0.25 4.55 19.02
C LYS A 188 0.50 4.47 20.51
N ASN A 189 1.51 3.74 20.97
CA ASN A 189 1.58 3.24 22.35
C ASN A 189 2.90 3.50 23.09
N ASP A 190 3.86 4.26 22.52
CA ASP A 190 5.19 4.46 23.12
C ASP A 190 5.85 3.13 23.58
N ILE A 191 5.83 2.10 22.72
CA ILE A 191 6.25 0.76 23.07
C ILE A 191 7.74 0.70 23.40
N ASN A 192 8.07 0.03 24.49
CA ASN A 192 9.43 -0.27 24.88
C ASN A 192 10.09 -1.24 23.87
N LEU A 193 11.33 -0.93 23.45
CA LEU A 193 12.17 -1.73 22.56
C LEU A 193 12.19 -3.24 22.86
N GLN A 194 12.06 -3.63 24.15
CA GLN A 194 12.04 -5.03 24.54
C GLN A 194 10.79 -5.78 24.07
N GLU A 195 9.66 -5.13 23.92
CA GLU A 195 8.42 -5.74 23.44
C GLU A 195 8.47 -6.02 21.94
N LEU A 196 9.29 -5.30 21.18
CA LEU A 196 9.51 -5.54 19.75
C LEU A 196 10.14 -6.91 19.47
N THR A 197 10.86 -7.49 20.43
CA THR A 197 11.54 -8.79 20.24
C THR A 197 10.57 -9.95 20.15
N HIS A 198 9.37 -9.84 20.71
CA HIS A 198 8.38 -10.92 20.80
C HIS A 198 7.27 -10.84 19.73
N SER A 199 7.27 -9.79 18.92
CA SER A 199 6.25 -9.62 17.88
C SER A 199 6.65 -10.37 16.59
N HIS A 200 5.97 -11.49 16.33
CA HIS A 200 6.17 -12.32 15.14
C HIS A 200 4.85 -12.63 14.48
N ALA A 201 4.85 -12.68 13.15
CA ALA A 201 3.71 -13.08 12.35
C ALA A 201 4.10 -14.24 11.41
N PHE A 202 3.24 -15.26 11.35
CA PHE A 202 3.37 -16.40 10.46
C PHE A 202 2.08 -16.60 9.68
N GLU A 203 2.21 -17.00 8.44
CA GLU A 203 1.12 -17.44 7.59
C GLU A 203 1.27 -18.96 7.38
N ILE A 204 0.23 -19.70 7.71
CA ILE A 204 0.20 -21.15 7.50
C ILE A 204 -0.69 -21.42 6.30
N ILE A 205 -0.09 -21.96 5.24
CA ILE A 205 -0.80 -22.31 4.01
C ILE A 205 -0.98 -23.83 4.05
N LEU A 206 -2.22 -24.26 4.32
CA LEU A 206 -2.58 -25.68 4.28
C LEU A 206 -2.85 -26.12 2.84
N GLN A 207 -2.44 -27.34 2.51
CA GLN A 207 -2.89 -27.98 1.27
C GLN A 207 -4.33 -28.45 1.52
N SER A 208 -5.23 -28.22 0.55
CA SER A 208 -6.60 -28.73 0.64
C SER A 208 -6.55 -30.27 0.78
N ILE A 209 -7.32 -30.77 1.73
CA ILE A 209 -7.60 -32.19 1.93
C ILE A 209 -8.35 -32.72 0.72
#